data_f030d5684d95c63c76d22c955d8c226c
#
_entry.id   f030d5684d95c63c76d22c955d8c226c
#
_cell.length_a   1.000
_cell.length_b   1.000
_cell.length_c   1.000
_cell.angle_alpha   90.00
_cell.angle_beta   90.00
_cell.angle_gamma   90.00
#
_symmetry.space_group_name_H-M   'P 1'
#
loop_
_entity.id
_entity.type
_entity.pdbx_description
1 polymer ?
#
loop_
_entity_poly.entity_id
_entity_poly.type
_entity_poly.pdbx_seq_one_letter_code
_entity_poly.pdbx_strand_id
1 'polypeptide(L)'
;HLGARLTRGLGSGGDASVGAQAACESESSILRALEGSALAVLAAGLGGGTGSGVAPEVARLAKEQGAYVVSVVIRPFRFEGERRSAQADEALARLALYSDMVLRFDNDAMESLIDPDKGVLEAFSVVNALIARAVLIVPSLLNSSGNLLRVGLDDLLSVAGTGKGICSFGVGEASADASVADILNQVRHSPLFLEKRLGEVDDVLVLVRGGGSLTLQRLEDLVDGAAEILGRG
;
A
#
# COMPACT_ATOMS: atom_id res chain seq x y z
N HIS A 1 -11.04 4.98 -19.18
CA HIS A 1 -12.04 5.82 -18.54
C HIS A 1 -13.23 4.97 -18.11
N LEU A 2 -13.74 5.16 -16.88
CA LEU A 2 -14.90 4.46 -16.33
C LEU A 2 -16.08 5.43 -16.27
N GLY A 3 -17.32 4.89 -16.47
CA GLY A 3 -18.55 5.64 -16.31
C GLY A 3 -18.71 6.80 -17.30
N ALA A 4 -18.27 6.64 -18.54
CA ALA A 4 -18.25 7.72 -19.53
C ALA A 4 -19.64 8.29 -19.82
N ARG A 5 -20.69 7.45 -19.80
CA ARG A 5 -22.07 7.90 -20.00
C ARG A 5 -22.63 8.58 -18.77
N LEU A 6 -22.38 8.01 -17.59
CA LEU A 6 -22.87 8.54 -16.31
C LEU A 6 -22.24 9.89 -15.99
N THR A 7 -20.91 9.99 -16.06
CA THR A 7 -20.16 11.17 -15.62
C THR A 7 -19.92 12.22 -16.73
N ARG A 8 -20.09 11.84 -17.99
CA ARG A 8 -19.80 12.69 -19.17
C ARG A 8 -18.40 13.32 -19.12
N GLY A 9 -17.44 12.63 -18.47
CA GLY A 9 -16.08 13.12 -18.31
C GLY A 9 -15.87 14.13 -17.18
N LEU A 10 -16.90 14.50 -16.41
CA LEU A 10 -16.82 15.45 -15.31
C LEU A 10 -16.38 14.83 -13.98
N GLY A 11 -16.15 13.50 -13.97
CA GLY A 11 -15.84 12.75 -12.75
C GLY A 11 -17.06 12.55 -11.85
N SER A 12 -16.83 12.06 -10.63
CA SER A 12 -17.88 11.71 -9.66
C SER A 12 -18.31 12.86 -8.74
N GLY A 13 -17.77 14.07 -8.92
CA GLY A 13 -18.15 15.24 -8.12
C GLY A 13 -17.90 15.10 -6.61
N GLY A 14 -16.96 14.23 -6.20
CA GLY A 14 -16.71 13.93 -4.79
C GLY A 14 -17.68 12.92 -4.15
N ASP A 15 -18.62 12.36 -4.92
CA ASP A 15 -19.60 11.37 -4.45
C ASP A 15 -19.14 9.94 -4.79
N ALA A 16 -18.93 9.12 -3.75
CA ALA A 16 -18.50 7.73 -3.89
C ALA A 16 -19.58 6.85 -4.52
N SER A 17 -20.86 7.17 -4.35
CA SER A 17 -21.95 6.41 -4.96
C SER A 17 -21.94 6.55 -6.48
N VAL A 18 -21.67 7.74 -7.00
CA VAL A 18 -21.48 8.00 -8.43
C VAL A 18 -20.23 7.28 -8.93
N GLY A 19 -19.16 7.25 -8.15
CA GLY A 19 -17.96 6.49 -8.48
C GLY A 19 -18.23 4.99 -8.61
N ALA A 20 -18.96 4.40 -7.67
CA ALA A 20 -19.36 3.00 -7.70
C ALA A 20 -20.23 2.69 -8.92
N GLN A 21 -21.22 3.54 -9.22
CA GLN A 21 -22.08 3.38 -10.42
C GLN A 21 -21.25 3.47 -11.71
N ALA A 22 -20.24 4.33 -11.76
CA ALA A 22 -19.33 4.44 -12.91
C ALA A 22 -18.49 3.17 -13.11
N ALA A 23 -18.10 2.51 -12.03
CA ALA A 23 -17.44 1.20 -12.08
C ALA A 23 -18.41 0.12 -12.61
N CYS A 24 -19.64 0.07 -12.10
CA CYS A 24 -20.67 -0.86 -12.58
C CYS A 24 -20.99 -0.66 -14.07
N GLU A 25 -21.13 0.59 -14.54
CA GLU A 25 -21.30 0.87 -15.97
C GLU A 25 -20.16 0.28 -16.81
N SER A 26 -18.96 0.25 -16.27
CA SER A 26 -17.75 -0.17 -16.98
C SER A 26 -17.27 -1.57 -16.60
N GLU A 27 -18.10 -2.36 -15.92
CA GLU A 27 -17.75 -3.66 -15.37
C GLU A 27 -17.11 -4.59 -16.41
N SER A 28 -17.69 -4.70 -17.61
CA SER A 28 -17.15 -5.54 -18.68
C SER A 28 -15.74 -5.13 -19.14
N SER A 29 -15.41 -3.85 -19.02
CA SER A 29 -14.08 -3.35 -19.36
C SER A 29 -13.08 -3.61 -18.23
N ILE A 30 -13.52 -3.54 -16.99
CA ILE A 30 -12.72 -3.88 -15.80
C ILE A 30 -12.42 -5.38 -15.82
N LEU A 31 -13.42 -6.23 -16.03
CA LEU A 31 -13.25 -7.68 -16.09
C LEU A 31 -12.26 -8.10 -17.19
N ARG A 32 -12.33 -7.50 -18.38
CA ARG A 32 -11.35 -7.76 -19.45
C ARG A 32 -9.93 -7.36 -19.07
N ALA A 33 -9.77 -6.26 -18.32
CA ALA A 33 -8.45 -5.82 -17.86
C ALA A 33 -7.87 -6.75 -16.77
N LEU A 34 -8.71 -7.43 -16.01
CA LEU A 34 -8.35 -8.36 -14.95
C LEU A 34 -8.20 -9.81 -15.43
N GLU A 35 -8.62 -10.11 -16.65
CA GLU A 35 -8.63 -11.48 -17.20
C GLU A 35 -7.26 -12.13 -17.12
N GLY A 36 -7.20 -13.32 -16.50
CA GLY A 36 -5.96 -14.10 -16.33
C GLY A 36 -4.96 -13.53 -15.32
N SER A 37 -5.32 -12.48 -14.60
CA SER A 37 -4.43 -11.89 -13.59
C SER A 37 -4.43 -12.72 -12.31
N ALA A 38 -3.26 -13.22 -11.90
CA ALA A 38 -3.10 -13.87 -10.59
C ALA A 38 -3.04 -12.86 -9.43
N LEU A 39 -2.60 -11.62 -9.72
CA LEU A 39 -2.45 -10.54 -8.73
C LEU A 39 -3.01 -9.25 -9.31
N ALA A 40 -3.84 -8.55 -8.54
CA ALA A 40 -4.31 -7.20 -8.80
C ALA A 40 -3.78 -6.25 -7.72
N VAL A 41 -3.01 -5.24 -8.12
CA VAL A 41 -2.56 -4.18 -7.22
C VAL A 41 -3.36 -2.92 -7.52
N LEU A 42 -4.15 -2.48 -6.54
CA LEU A 42 -5.02 -1.31 -6.63
C LEU A 42 -4.43 -0.15 -5.85
N ALA A 43 -4.17 0.97 -6.51
CA ALA A 43 -3.74 2.20 -5.83
C ALA A 43 -4.85 3.25 -5.90
N ALA A 44 -5.29 3.78 -4.74
CA ALA A 44 -6.38 4.73 -4.69
C ALA A 44 -6.24 5.77 -3.55
N GLY A 45 -6.43 7.06 -3.90
CA GLY A 45 -6.68 8.09 -2.91
C GLY A 45 -8.15 8.03 -2.46
N LEU A 46 -8.36 7.81 -1.17
CA LEU A 46 -9.69 7.75 -0.57
C LEU A 46 -10.20 9.16 -0.15
N GLY A 47 -11.47 9.26 0.16
CA GLY A 47 -12.11 10.52 0.53
C GLY A 47 -12.68 11.29 -0.66
N GLY A 48 -12.25 10.99 -1.90
CA GLY A 48 -12.85 11.47 -3.13
C GLY A 48 -13.86 10.48 -3.70
N GLY A 49 -14.72 10.93 -4.61
CA GLY A 49 -15.78 10.07 -5.16
C GLY A 49 -15.24 8.93 -6.03
N THR A 50 -14.20 9.18 -6.85
CA THR A 50 -13.62 8.14 -7.71
C THR A 50 -12.90 7.07 -6.88
N GLY A 51 -11.91 7.46 -6.06
CA GLY A 51 -11.13 6.50 -5.29
C GLY A 51 -11.99 5.71 -4.32
N SER A 52 -12.88 6.38 -3.58
CA SER A 52 -13.73 5.72 -2.58
C SER A 52 -14.86 4.89 -3.21
N GLY A 53 -15.32 5.25 -4.40
CA GLY A 53 -16.40 4.53 -5.08
C GLY A 53 -15.90 3.41 -5.98
N VAL A 54 -14.92 3.68 -6.85
CA VAL A 54 -14.45 2.74 -7.86
C VAL A 54 -13.59 1.64 -7.25
N ALA A 55 -12.65 1.97 -6.34
CA ALA A 55 -11.67 1.00 -5.87
C ALA A 55 -12.29 -0.23 -5.20
N PRO A 56 -13.31 -0.11 -4.30
CA PRO A 56 -13.97 -1.29 -3.73
C PRO A 56 -14.66 -2.17 -4.77
N GLU A 57 -15.25 -1.59 -5.82
CA GLU A 57 -15.88 -2.36 -6.89
C GLU A 57 -14.84 -3.12 -7.75
N VAL A 58 -13.72 -2.46 -8.07
CA VAL A 58 -12.62 -3.12 -8.79
C VAL A 58 -12.01 -4.25 -7.94
N ALA A 59 -11.84 -4.04 -6.63
CA ALA A 59 -11.37 -5.06 -5.71
C ALA A 59 -12.31 -6.28 -5.69
N ARG A 60 -13.62 -6.04 -5.61
CA ARG A 60 -14.64 -7.09 -5.66
C ARG A 60 -14.53 -7.90 -6.94
N LEU A 61 -14.52 -7.24 -8.10
CA LEU A 61 -14.42 -7.89 -9.39
C LEU A 61 -13.12 -8.68 -9.56
N ALA A 62 -11.98 -8.15 -9.10
CA ALA A 62 -10.70 -8.85 -9.11
C ALA A 62 -10.76 -10.13 -8.26
N LYS A 63 -11.36 -10.03 -7.07
CA LYS A 63 -11.51 -11.18 -6.17
C LYS A 63 -12.43 -12.25 -6.76
N GLU A 64 -13.52 -11.86 -7.41
CA GLU A 64 -14.45 -12.77 -8.10
C GLU A 64 -13.79 -13.48 -9.29
N GLN A 65 -12.80 -12.86 -9.94
CA GLN A 65 -11.96 -13.49 -10.97
C GLN A 65 -10.88 -14.43 -10.40
N GLY A 66 -10.78 -14.56 -9.08
CA GLY A 66 -9.79 -15.41 -8.39
C GLY A 66 -8.40 -14.77 -8.26
N ALA A 67 -8.26 -13.48 -8.55
CA ALA A 67 -7.02 -12.76 -8.35
C ALA A 67 -6.77 -12.49 -6.86
N TYR A 68 -5.50 -12.44 -6.47
CA TYR A 68 -5.09 -11.84 -5.21
C TYR A 68 -5.18 -10.33 -5.32
N VAL A 69 -5.76 -9.70 -4.31
CA VAL A 69 -6.00 -8.25 -4.32
C VAL A 69 -5.17 -7.57 -3.24
N VAL A 70 -4.24 -6.74 -3.67
CA VAL A 70 -3.47 -5.84 -2.81
C VAL A 70 -3.95 -4.41 -3.03
N SER A 71 -4.53 -3.81 -2.02
CA SER A 71 -5.00 -2.42 -2.07
C SER A 71 -4.01 -1.48 -1.37
N VAL A 72 -3.47 -0.54 -2.10
CA VAL A 72 -2.62 0.55 -1.60
C VAL A 72 -3.49 1.81 -1.54
N VAL A 73 -3.82 2.23 -0.33
CA VAL A 73 -4.80 3.30 -0.13
C VAL A 73 -4.23 4.47 0.65
N ILE A 74 -4.59 5.66 0.22
CA ILE A 74 -4.15 6.91 0.82
C ILE A 74 -5.36 7.60 1.45
N ARG A 75 -5.31 7.83 2.76
CA ARG A 75 -6.33 8.61 3.46
C ARG A 75 -6.07 10.11 3.31
N PRO A 76 -7.13 10.92 3.21
CA PRO A 76 -6.99 12.37 3.10
C PRO A 76 -6.38 12.97 4.36
N PHE A 77 -5.84 14.17 4.25
CA PHE A 77 -5.48 15.01 5.40
C PHE A 77 -6.72 15.38 6.21
N ARG A 78 -6.57 15.54 7.52
CA ARG A 78 -7.67 16.00 8.40
C ARG A 78 -8.20 17.36 8.00
N PHE A 79 -7.34 18.25 7.51
CA PHE A 79 -7.77 19.58 7.05
C PHE A 79 -8.65 19.55 5.79
N GLU A 80 -8.72 18.42 5.07
CA GLU A 80 -9.63 18.23 3.92
C GLU A 80 -11.10 18.06 4.35
N GLY A 81 -11.33 17.85 5.64
CA GLY A 81 -12.64 17.88 6.29
C GLY A 81 -13.21 16.50 6.63
N GLU A 82 -14.07 16.48 7.63
CA GLU A 82 -14.67 15.26 8.20
C GLU A 82 -15.44 14.42 7.18
N ARG A 83 -16.11 15.06 6.22
CA ARG A 83 -16.84 14.36 5.17
C ARG A 83 -15.90 13.45 4.35
N ARG A 84 -14.71 13.95 3.97
CA ARG A 84 -13.73 13.16 3.23
C ARG A 84 -13.15 12.05 4.08
N SER A 85 -12.88 12.32 5.34
CA SER A 85 -12.38 11.30 6.27
C SER A 85 -13.39 10.17 6.46
N ALA A 86 -14.66 10.49 6.70
CA ALA A 86 -15.73 9.49 6.84
C ALA A 86 -15.92 8.65 5.57
N GLN A 87 -15.92 9.31 4.40
CA GLN A 87 -16.01 8.61 3.11
C GLN A 87 -14.80 7.70 2.85
N ALA A 88 -13.60 8.10 3.31
CA ALA A 88 -12.39 7.28 3.23
C ALA A 88 -12.49 6.06 4.13
N ASP A 89 -13.01 6.20 5.35
CA ASP A 89 -13.16 5.11 6.31
C ASP A 89 -14.18 4.07 5.83
N GLU A 90 -15.30 4.53 5.25
CA GLU A 90 -16.29 3.65 4.63
C GLU A 90 -15.69 2.86 3.45
N ALA A 91 -14.96 3.54 2.56
CA ALA A 91 -14.31 2.91 1.43
C ALA A 91 -13.24 1.91 1.88
N LEU A 92 -12.45 2.24 2.90
CA LEU A 92 -11.46 1.35 3.49
C LEU A 92 -12.10 0.07 4.05
N ALA A 93 -13.23 0.20 4.78
CA ALA A 93 -13.97 -0.93 5.29
C ALA A 93 -14.47 -1.85 4.17
N ARG A 94 -14.97 -1.28 3.06
CA ARG A 94 -15.40 -2.04 1.89
C ARG A 94 -14.23 -2.72 1.17
N LEU A 95 -13.11 -2.02 1.00
CA LEU A 95 -11.89 -2.59 0.41
C LEU A 95 -11.35 -3.77 1.22
N ALA A 96 -11.38 -3.67 2.56
CA ALA A 96 -10.94 -4.76 3.44
C ALA A 96 -11.78 -6.06 3.30
N LEU A 97 -12.98 -5.98 2.74
CA LEU A 97 -13.79 -7.18 2.47
C LEU A 97 -13.31 -7.96 1.25
N TYR A 98 -12.70 -7.27 0.27
CA TYR A 98 -12.34 -7.84 -1.02
C TYR A 98 -10.84 -7.87 -1.29
N SER A 99 -10.04 -7.27 -0.39
CA SER A 99 -8.57 -7.26 -0.51
C SER A 99 -7.97 -8.33 0.40
N ASP A 100 -6.98 -9.04 -0.11
CA ASP A 100 -6.17 -9.97 0.70
C ASP A 100 -5.18 -9.20 1.57
N MET A 101 -4.72 -8.02 1.08
CA MET A 101 -3.82 -7.14 1.80
C MET A 101 -4.22 -5.67 1.55
N VAL A 102 -4.24 -4.87 2.61
CA VAL A 102 -4.46 -3.42 2.51
C VAL A 102 -3.27 -2.68 3.12
N LEU A 103 -2.52 -1.99 2.28
CA LEU A 103 -1.48 -1.05 2.69
C LEU A 103 -2.11 0.33 2.83
N ARG A 104 -2.24 0.80 4.07
CA ARG A 104 -2.86 2.09 4.37
C ARG A 104 -1.80 3.15 4.60
N PHE A 105 -1.92 4.25 3.88
CA PHE A 105 -1.13 5.46 4.02
C PHE A 105 -2.02 6.57 4.58
N ASP A 106 -1.58 7.22 5.63
CA ASP A 106 -2.23 8.39 6.19
C ASP A 106 -1.45 9.65 5.80
N ASN A 107 -2.07 10.58 5.08
CA ASN A 107 -1.41 11.82 4.68
C ASN A 107 -0.94 12.63 5.90
N ASP A 108 -1.70 12.64 7.00
CA ASP A 108 -1.28 13.31 8.24
C ASP A 108 0.01 12.71 8.84
N ALA A 109 0.18 11.39 8.76
CA ALA A 109 1.42 10.75 9.23
C ALA A 109 2.62 11.08 8.33
N MET A 110 2.35 11.34 7.03
CA MET A 110 3.38 11.75 6.07
C MET A 110 3.87 13.18 6.28
N GLU A 111 3.10 14.03 6.99
CA GLU A 111 3.49 15.41 7.28
C GLU A 111 4.85 15.48 7.98
N SER A 112 5.17 14.48 8.82
CA SER A 112 6.46 14.40 9.52
C SER A 112 7.67 14.18 8.61
N LEU A 113 7.47 13.72 7.37
CA LEU A 113 8.52 13.56 6.35
C LEU A 113 8.76 14.82 5.54
N ILE A 114 7.88 15.78 5.68
CA ILE A 114 7.90 17.00 4.88
C ILE A 114 8.66 18.05 5.68
N ASP A 115 9.74 18.56 5.12
CA ASP A 115 10.41 19.74 5.64
C ASP A 115 9.41 20.92 5.60
N PRO A 116 9.09 21.56 6.74
CA PRO A 116 8.11 22.65 6.80
C PRO A 116 8.45 23.84 5.88
N ASP A 117 9.72 24.01 5.56
CA ASP A 117 10.22 25.09 4.70
C ASP A 117 10.12 24.76 3.20
N LYS A 118 9.74 23.52 2.86
CA LYS A 118 9.58 23.09 1.47
C LYS A 118 8.20 23.40 0.91
N GLY A 119 8.19 23.68 -0.40
CA GLY A 119 6.92 23.93 -1.10
C GLY A 119 6.01 22.71 -1.12
N VAL A 120 4.70 22.94 -1.13
CA VAL A 120 3.66 21.89 -1.13
C VAL A 120 3.87 20.86 -2.26
N LEU A 121 4.31 21.26 -3.43
CA LEU A 121 4.58 20.34 -4.55
C LEU A 121 5.74 19.38 -4.26
N GLU A 122 6.78 19.85 -3.59
CA GLU A 122 7.93 19.03 -3.21
C GLU A 122 7.50 18.02 -2.12
N ALA A 123 6.70 18.48 -1.17
CA ALA A 123 6.09 17.63 -0.15
C ALA A 123 5.31 16.46 -0.76
N PHE A 124 4.39 16.76 -1.68
CA PHE A 124 3.66 15.71 -2.39
C PHE A 124 4.56 14.79 -3.21
N SER A 125 5.67 15.29 -3.76
CA SER A 125 6.62 14.45 -4.50
C SER A 125 7.25 13.38 -3.62
N VAL A 126 7.64 13.72 -2.39
CA VAL A 126 8.19 12.76 -1.40
C VAL A 126 7.15 11.68 -1.06
N VAL A 127 5.93 12.09 -0.75
CA VAL A 127 4.83 11.17 -0.44
C VAL A 127 4.53 10.24 -1.62
N ASN A 128 4.42 10.79 -2.82
CA ASN A 128 4.16 10.01 -4.04
C ASN A 128 5.28 9.00 -4.33
N ALA A 129 6.54 9.35 -4.07
CA ALA A 129 7.66 8.43 -4.24
C ALA A 129 7.57 7.23 -3.29
N LEU A 130 7.17 7.44 -2.03
CA LEU A 130 6.96 6.36 -1.06
C LEU A 130 5.80 5.45 -1.46
N ILE A 131 4.68 6.03 -1.87
CA ILE A 131 3.52 5.27 -2.34
C ILE A 131 3.89 4.44 -3.58
N ALA A 132 4.61 5.04 -4.53
CA ALA A 132 5.07 4.34 -5.72
C ALA A 132 5.97 3.14 -5.36
N ARG A 133 6.86 3.29 -4.37
CA ARG A 133 7.69 2.18 -3.87
C ARG A 133 6.83 1.06 -3.29
N ALA A 134 5.84 1.37 -2.47
CA ALA A 134 4.93 0.36 -1.91
C ALA A 134 4.14 -0.37 -3.01
N VAL A 135 3.66 0.36 -4.01
CA VAL A 135 2.96 -0.24 -5.16
C VAL A 135 3.87 -1.17 -5.95
N LEU A 136 5.13 -0.77 -6.17
CA LEU A 136 6.09 -1.54 -6.98
C LEU A 136 6.74 -2.70 -6.24
N ILE A 137 6.78 -2.68 -4.89
CA ILE A 137 7.44 -3.73 -4.13
C ILE A 137 6.74 -5.07 -4.30
N VAL A 138 5.41 -5.08 -4.27
CA VAL A 138 4.61 -6.31 -4.35
C VAL A 138 4.86 -7.07 -5.67
N PRO A 139 4.67 -6.48 -6.86
CA PRO A 139 4.99 -7.17 -8.11
C PRO A 139 6.48 -7.48 -8.26
N SER A 140 7.36 -6.68 -7.64
CA SER A 140 8.81 -6.94 -7.71
C SER A 140 9.23 -8.14 -6.87
N LEU A 141 8.53 -8.47 -5.80
CA LEU A 141 8.74 -9.69 -5.01
C LEU A 141 8.48 -10.93 -5.86
N LEU A 142 7.45 -10.91 -6.68
CA LEU A 142 7.03 -12.04 -7.50
C LEU A 142 7.88 -12.21 -8.77
N ASN A 143 8.46 -11.14 -9.30
CA ASN A 143 9.14 -11.11 -10.60
C ASN A 143 10.68 -11.18 -10.53
N SER A 144 11.27 -11.34 -9.37
CA SER A 144 12.73 -11.26 -9.22
C SER A 144 13.43 -12.55 -9.58
N SER A 145 13.99 -12.60 -10.80
CA SER A 145 14.81 -13.69 -11.33
C SER A 145 16.23 -13.77 -10.75
N GLY A 146 16.59 -12.93 -9.79
CA GLY A 146 17.95 -12.84 -9.20
C GLY A 146 17.98 -12.91 -7.68
N ASN A 147 16.89 -13.26 -7.00
CA ASN A 147 16.85 -13.33 -5.55
C ASN A 147 17.58 -14.55 -5.01
N LEU A 148 18.38 -14.37 -3.94
CA LEU A 148 18.96 -15.46 -3.16
C LEU A 148 17.89 -16.36 -2.55
N LEU A 149 16.81 -15.73 -2.04
CA LEU A 149 15.61 -16.40 -1.56
C LEU A 149 14.43 -15.93 -2.42
N ARG A 150 13.69 -16.87 -2.95
CA ARG A 150 12.49 -16.57 -3.74
C ARG A 150 11.32 -16.40 -2.79
N VAL A 151 10.71 -15.23 -2.82
CA VAL A 151 9.43 -14.97 -2.16
C VAL A 151 8.34 -15.26 -3.20
N GLY A 152 7.47 -16.21 -2.89
CA GLY A 152 6.32 -16.56 -3.71
C GLY A 152 5.07 -15.76 -3.31
N LEU A 153 4.00 -15.95 -4.08
CA LEU A 153 2.69 -15.41 -3.73
C LEU A 153 2.20 -16.00 -2.40
N ASP A 154 2.51 -17.27 -2.14
CA ASP A 154 2.13 -17.96 -0.91
C ASP A 154 2.77 -17.35 0.34
N ASP A 155 4.00 -16.84 0.24
CA ASP A 155 4.68 -16.14 1.34
C ASP A 155 4.01 -14.79 1.64
N LEU A 156 3.61 -14.05 0.59
CA LEU A 156 2.83 -12.82 0.75
C LEU A 156 1.47 -13.09 1.40
N LEU A 157 0.87 -14.22 1.06
CA LEU A 157 -0.42 -14.63 1.61
C LEU A 157 -0.33 -15.04 3.07
N SER A 158 0.75 -15.71 3.47
CA SER A 158 0.97 -16.08 4.87
C SER A 158 1.03 -14.82 5.76
N VAL A 159 1.70 -13.75 5.27
CA VAL A 159 1.78 -12.46 5.98
C VAL A 159 0.48 -11.67 5.94
N ALA A 160 -0.28 -11.79 4.86
CA ALA A 160 -1.62 -11.17 4.79
C ALA A 160 -2.63 -11.83 5.74
N GLY A 161 -2.27 -12.98 6.31
CA GLY A 161 -3.11 -13.78 7.21
C GLY A 161 -4.36 -14.33 6.52
N THR A 162 -5.36 -14.72 7.30
CA THR A 162 -6.64 -15.23 6.78
C THR A 162 -7.55 -14.13 6.21
N GLY A 163 -6.94 -13.09 5.62
CA GLY A 163 -7.63 -12.16 4.73
C GLY A 163 -8.47 -11.09 5.41
N LYS A 164 -7.89 -10.21 6.23
CA LYS A 164 -8.51 -8.91 6.62
C LYS A 164 -7.46 -7.95 7.23
N GLY A 165 -6.18 -8.15 6.95
CA GLY A 165 -5.11 -7.38 7.56
C GLY A 165 -4.89 -6.02 6.91
N ILE A 166 -5.08 -4.94 7.68
CA ILE A 166 -4.45 -3.67 7.35
C ILE A 166 -2.98 -3.83 7.71
N CYS A 167 -2.11 -3.79 6.68
CA CYS A 167 -0.68 -3.95 6.83
C CYS A 167 -0.01 -2.59 7.00
N SER A 168 1.00 -2.55 7.87
CA SER A 168 1.93 -1.44 7.98
C SER A 168 3.17 -1.71 7.12
N PHE A 169 3.84 -0.66 6.68
CA PHE A 169 4.97 -0.76 5.80
C PHE A 169 6.09 0.19 6.24
N GLY A 170 7.30 -0.31 6.37
CA GLY A 170 8.47 0.48 6.70
C GLY A 170 9.57 0.30 5.66
N VAL A 171 10.31 1.35 5.34
CA VAL A 171 11.44 1.33 4.40
C VAL A 171 12.64 2.00 5.03
N GLY A 172 13.80 1.36 4.93
CA GLY A 172 15.10 1.95 5.21
C GLY A 172 16.01 1.78 4.00
N GLU A 173 16.66 2.84 3.58
CA GLU A 173 17.66 2.84 2.50
C GLU A 173 18.93 3.52 2.96
N ALA A 174 20.06 2.93 2.63
CA ALA A 174 21.35 3.52 2.93
C ALA A 174 22.42 3.04 1.95
N SER A 175 23.54 3.77 1.92
CA SER A 175 24.75 3.35 1.22
C SER A 175 25.36 2.10 1.87
N ALA A 176 26.25 1.42 1.14
CA ALA A 176 26.86 0.17 1.59
C ALA A 176 27.68 0.32 2.88
N ASP A 177 28.17 1.52 3.17
CA ASP A 177 29.01 1.87 4.31
C ASP A 177 28.20 2.36 5.52
N ALA A 178 26.90 2.62 5.37
CA ALA A 178 26.03 3.03 6.48
C ALA A 178 25.86 1.91 7.51
N SER A 179 25.62 2.26 8.77
CA SER A 179 25.38 1.25 9.81
C SER A 179 24.03 0.56 9.65
N VAL A 180 23.92 -0.69 10.11
CA VAL A 180 22.64 -1.41 10.17
C VAL A 180 21.63 -0.65 11.04
N ALA A 181 22.11 -0.05 12.15
CA ALA A 181 21.29 0.73 13.06
C ALA A 181 20.63 1.94 12.36
N ASP A 182 21.33 2.61 11.44
CA ASP A 182 20.76 3.74 10.69
C ASP A 182 19.62 3.29 9.77
N ILE A 183 19.77 2.13 9.13
CA ILE A 183 18.74 1.55 8.28
C ILE A 183 17.51 1.18 9.12
N LEU A 184 17.72 0.48 10.23
CA LEU A 184 16.65 0.07 11.14
C LEU A 184 15.93 1.25 11.79
N ASN A 185 16.66 2.32 12.12
CA ASN A 185 16.07 3.57 12.59
C ASN A 185 15.15 4.22 11.54
N GLN A 186 15.53 4.21 10.27
CA GLN A 186 14.66 4.71 9.19
C GLN A 186 13.38 3.87 9.08
N VAL A 187 13.48 2.53 9.17
CA VAL A 187 12.30 1.64 9.17
C VAL A 187 11.39 1.98 10.34
N ARG A 188 11.95 2.09 11.55
CA ARG A 188 11.20 2.34 12.79
C ARG A 188 10.47 3.69 12.76
N HIS A 189 11.14 4.74 12.26
CA HIS A 189 10.57 6.08 12.15
C HIS A 189 9.85 6.32 10.83
N SER A 190 9.65 5.27 10.02
CA SER A 190 8.83 5.40 8.82
C SER A 190 7.40 5.77 9.23
N PRO A 191 6.83 6.86 8.71
CA PRO A 191 5.46 7.28 9.04
C PRO A 191 4.40 6.29 8.54
N LEU A 192 4.82 5.32 7.74
CA LEU A 192 4.01 4.21 7.28
C LEU A 192 3.96 3.07 8.29
N PHE A 193 4.85 3.13 9.28
CA PHE A 193 4.95 2.17 10.35
C PHE A 193 4.09 2.65 11.51
N LEU A 194 2.93 2.09 11.67
CA LEU A 194 2.00 2.46 12.75
C LEU A 194 2.52 1.91 14.08
N GLU A 195 3.42 2.63 14.73
CA GLU A 195 4.06 2.24 16.01
C GLU A 195 3.09 1.73 17.10
N LYS A 196 1.85 2.22 17.08
CA LYS A 196 0.84 1.89 18.08
C LYS A 196 0.35 0.43 18.04
N ARG A 197 0.76 -0.37 17.06
CA ARG A 197 0.31 -1.76 16.87
C ARG A 197 1.43 -2.78 16.77
N LEU A 198 2.67 -2.42 17.09
CA LEU A 198 3.81 -3.34 16.98
C LEU A 198 3.65 -4.59 17.85
N GLY A 199 3.00 -4.48 19.00
CA GLY A 199 2.72 -5.64 19.89
C GLY A 199 1.58 -6.55 19.43
N GLU A 200 0.86 -6.17 18.35
CA GLU A 200 -0.29 -6.91 17.81
C GLU A 200 -0.01 -7.50 16.42
N VAL A 201 1.26 -7.49 15.97
CA VAL A 201 1.64 -7.99 14.64
C VAL A 201 1.81 -9.50 14.68
N ASP A 202 0.97 -10.22 13.94
CA ASP A 202 1.02 -11.68 13.87
C ASP A 202 2.12 -12.18 12.92
N ASP A 203 2.28 -11.55 11.76
CA ASP A 203 3.24 -11.93 10.74
C ASP A 203 3.98 -10.74 10.14
N VAL A 204 5.23 -10.97 9.73
CA VAL A 204 6.10 -9.95 9.16
C VAL A 204 6.84 -10.51 7.96
N LEU A 205 6.89 -9.73 6.88
CA LEU A 205 7.76 -9.98 5.76
C LEU A 205 8.88 -8.94 5.72
N VAL A 206 10.11 -9.41 5.85
CA VAL A 206 11.31 -8.58 5.73
C VAL A 206 11.92 -8.80 4.36
N LEU A 207 12.01 -7.74 3.56
CA LEU A 207 12.69 -7.75 2.28
C LEU A 207 13.99 -6.97 2.37
N VAL A 208 15.11 -7.66 2.20
CA VAL A 208 16.43 -7.03 2.11
C VAL A 208 16.92 -7.06 0.66
N ARG A 209 17.29 -5.89 0.14
CA ARG A 209 17.91 -5.74 -1.16
C ARG A 209 19.29 -5.13 -1.01
N GLY A 210 20.30 -5.75 -1.61
CA GLY A 210 21.66 -5.24 -1.59
C GLY A 210 22.41 -5.59 -2.88
N GLY A 211 23.48 -4.86 -3.12
CA GLY A 211 24.44 -5.17 -4.18
C GLY A 211 25.47 -6.23 -3.73
N GLY A 212 26.53 -6.40 -4.52
CA GLY A 212 27.62 -7.36 -4.22
C GLY A 212 28.40 -7.09 -2.93
N SER A 213 28.19 -5.94 -2.29
CA SER A 213 28.77 -5.58 -0.98
C SER A 213 27.92 -6.05 0.22
N LEU A 214 26.71 -6.59 0.01
CA LEU A 214 25.89 -7.12 1.09
C LEU A 214 26.50 -8.45 1.57
N THR A 215 27.02 -8.46 2.79
CA THR A 215 27.58 -9.66 3.43
C THR A 215 26.48 -10.44 4.15
N LEU A 216 26.74 -11.74 4.40
CA LEU A 216 25.84 -12.58 5.19
C LEU A 216 25.62 -12.03 6.59
N GLN A 217 26.70 -11.62 7.27
CA GLN A 217 26.58 -11.00 8.60
C GLN A 217 25.67 -9.79 8.60
N ARG A 218 25.82 -8.90 7.60
CA ARG A 218 24.97 -7.71 7.50
C ARG A 218 23.51 -8.04 7.22
N LEU A 219 23.25 -9.12 6.47
CA LEU A 219 21.90 -9.62 6.25
C LEU A 219 21.29 -10.14 7.55
N GLU A 220 22.04 -10.93 8.31
CA GLU A 220 21.62 -11.44 9.63
C GLU A 220 21.33 -10.28 10.59
N ASP A 221 22.23 -9.32 10.73
CA ASP A 221 22.05 -8.14 11.59
C ASP A 221 20.80 -7.32 11.22
N LEU A 222 20.48 -7.21 9.92
CA LEU A 222 19.25 -6.53 9.45
C LEU A 222 17.98 -7.31 9.80
N VAL A 223 18.00 -8.62 9.66
CA VAL A 223 16.84 -9.47 9.96
C VAL A 223 16.58 -9.53 11.47
N ASP A 224 17.63 -9.73 12.26
CA ASP A 224 17.55 -9.76 13.72
C ASP A 224 17.08 -8.41 14.29
N GLY A 225 17.68 -7.31 13.81
CA GLY A 225 17.25 -5.99 14.21
C GLY A 225 15.82 -5.63 13.79
N ALA A 226 15.36 -6.13 12.65
CA ALA A 226 13.95 -5.99 12.27
C ALA A 226 13.04 -6.79 13.20
N ALA A 227 13.44 -8.00 13.62
CA ALA A 227 12.71 -8.80 14.59
C ALA A 227 12.62 -8.12 15.97
N GLU A 228 13.70 -7.49 16.43
CA GLU A 228 13.73 -6.71 17.68
C GLU A 228 12.76 -5.52 17.65
N ILE A 229 12.73 -4.75 16.53
CA ILE A 229 11.79 -3.63 16.36
C ILE A 229 10.33 -4.11 16.52
N LEU A 230 10.05 -5.34 16.14
CA LEU A 230 8.72 -5.96 16.17
C LEU A 230 8.42 -6.69 17.49
N GLY A 231 9.36 -6.65 18.46
CA GLY A 231 9.20 -7.31 19.75
C GLY A 231 9.25 -8.85 19.67
N ARG A 232 9.93 -9.37 18.64
CA ARG A 232 10.08 -10.83 18.37
C ARG A 232 11.52 -11.32 18.58
N GLY A 233 12.32 -10.61 19.39
CA GLY A 233 13.67 -11.01 19.78
C GLY A 233 13.68 -11.94 20.99
#